data_1c4f3093aaf546c22527af9185438977
#
_entry.id   1c4f3093aaf546c22527af9185438977
#
_cell.length_a   1.000
_cell.length_b   1.000
_cell.length_c   1.000
_cell.angle_alpha   90.00
_cell.angle_beta   90.00
_cell.angle_gamma   90.00
#
_symmetry.space_group_name_H-M   'P 1'
#
loop_
_entity.id
_entity.type
_entity.pdbx_description
1 polymer ?
#
loop_
_entity_poly.entity_id
_entity_poly.type
_entity_poly.pdbx_seq_one_letter_code
_entity_poly.pdbx_strand_id
1 'polypeptide(L)'
;MKKMTLIALAAAAAAIMIGLVLHDTVAKKDKAIYVAVNGDDRSAGTKTKPFRTLNKAAAEAKAGTTVYIRKGTYHEQLVVKHSGTKLKPITFRAYKKAKVIISGKNQKDVEGDRSLITINNKNYLTIRGLKVQDLTTGLSDATVMGIYVSGSSSHITLEYNQVHRIKTLADDGNGHGIALYGTGKMKDINILNNTVEDLKLGYSESIVLNGNIDGFKVENNLVRRNDNIGIDLIGYEGTSNDKKVDFVRNGVVKKNRVYEISSFGNPAYGEEYSAAGIYVDGGKNIAIEKNTVYQSDIGIEATSEHPEKYAENIIITNNIIYHNFFTGISIGGYDEKRGGTKNSFISQNIMYRNDTKGIEGGQLLLQHDISNNVIEKNILTAGPSRIFIANYFTTNKENKLLKNVFHEEKGKKGIWVWKEKEYTSFSKFKKASKSDEKSSYVDPEYKNPNKKDFRLKRDSPVKTIAN
;
A
#
# COMPACT_ATOMS: atom_id res chain seq x y z
N MET A 1 -19.34 40.81 -59.73
CA MET A 1 -20.21 39.72 -59.22
C MET A 1 -19.51 38.53 -58.63
N LYS A 2 -18.33 38.07 -59.10
CA LYS A 2 -17.59 36.87 -58.45
C LYS A 2 -17.00 37.07 -57.06
N LYS A 3 -16.68 38.30 -56.62
CA LYS A 3 -16.09 38.55 -55.27
C LYS A 3 -17.17 38.63 -54.20
N MET A 4 -18.38 38.98 -54.44
CA MET A 4 -19.43 38.99 -53.41
C MET A 4 -19.99 37.61 -53.11
N THR A 5 -19.97 36.70 -54.07
CA THR A 5 -20.43 35.30 -53.85
C THR A 5 -19.45 34.48 -52.98
N LEU A 6 -18.15 34.78 -53.07
CA LEU A 6 -17.15 34.11 -52.21
C LEU A 6 -17.21 34.53 -50.71
N ILE A 7 -17.55 35.79 -50.45
CA ILE A 7 -17.67 36.33 -49.09
C ILE A 7 -18.92 35.76 -48.40
N ALA A 8 -20.02 35.59 -49.11
CA ALA A 8 -21.24 35.02 -48.57
C ALA A 8 -21.10 33.53 -48.25
N LEU A 9 -20.34 32.74 -49.05
CA LEU A 9 -20.05 31.34 -48.77
C LEU A 9 -19.10 31.15 -47.59
N ALA A 10 -18.10 32.03 -47.39
CA ALA A 10 -17.20 31.99 -46.26
C ALA A 10 -17.90 32.34 -44.93
N ALA A 11 -18.85 33.30 -44.95
CA ALA A 11 -19.64 33.64 -43.77
C ALA A 11 -20.63 32.54 -43.39
N ALA A 12 -21.22 31.83 -44.34
CA ALA A 12 -22.11 30.69 -44.10
C ALA A 12 -21.33 29.47 -43.55
N ALA A 13 -20.11 29.19 -44.04
CA ALA A 13 -19.27 28.11 -43.52
C ALA A 13 -18.76 28.41 -42.10
N ALA A 14 -18.43 29.67 -41.78
CA ALA A 14 -18.05 30.09 -40.45
C ALA A 14 -19.21 30.00 -39.45
N ALA A 15 -20.42 30.36 -39.85
CA ALA A 15 -21.63 30.24 -39.02
C ALA A 15 -22.01 28.77 -38.75
N ILE A 16 -21.83 27.87 -39.70
CA ILE A 16 -22.06 26.43 -39.53
C ILE A 16 -21.00 25.81 -38.63
N MET A 17 -19.71 26.19 -38.74
CA MET A 17 -18.64 25.72 -37.84
C MET A 17 -18.81 26.26 -36.42
N ILE A 18 -19.21 27.51 -36.21
CA ILE A 18 -19.51 28.07 -34.90
C ILE A 18 -20.76 27.41 -34.30
N GLY A 19 -21.80 27.10 -35.09
CA GLY A 19 -22.96 26.33 -34.65
C GLY A 19 -22.65 24.90 -34.25
N LEU A 20 -21.75 24.21 -34.95
CA LEU A 20 -21.28 22.86 -34.60
C LEU A 20 -20.38 22.85 -33.35
N VAL A 21 -19.54 23.87 -33.14
CA VAL A 21 -18.69 24.01 -31.95
C VAL A 21 -19.50 24.42 -30.71
N LEU A 22 -20.59 25.18 -30.88
CA LEU A 22 -21.49 25.56 -29.79
C LEU A 22 -22.47 24.45 -29.38
N HIS A 23 -22.68 23.44 -30.23
CA HIS A 23 -23.61 22.35 -29.91
C HIS A 23 -22.97 21.23 -29.04
N ASP A 24 -21.64 21.20 -28.93
CA ASP A 24 -20.92 20.18 -28.12
C ASP A 24 -20.47 20.67 -26.72
N THR A 25 -20.80 21.89 -26.32
CA THR A 25 -20.36 22.46 -25.03
C THR A 25 -21.47 22.73 -24.01
N VAL A 26 -22.64 22.13 -24.15
CA VAL A 26 -23.50 21.95 -22.98
C VAL A 26 -22.95 20.77 -22.20
N ALA A 27 -22.02 21.04 -21.28
CA ALA A 27 -21.59 20.08 -20.29
C ALA A 27 -22.86 19.52 -19.63
N LYS A 28 -23.23 18.30 -20.02
CA LYS A 28 -24.39 17.62 -19.44
C LYS A 28 -24.11 17.51 -17.95
N LYS A 29 -24.83 18.28 -17.15
CA LYS A 29 -24.69 18.36 -15.69
C LYS A 29 -24.63 16.94 -15.16
N ASP A 30 -23.56 16.60 -14.41
CA ASP A 30 -23.39 15.29 -13.81
C ASP A 30 -24.66 14.86 -13.08
N LYS A 31 -25.12 13.65 -13.34
CA LYS A 31 -26.32 13.11 -12.70
C LYS A 31 -26.04 12.89 -11.20
N ALA A 32 -26.82 13.53 -10.35
CA ALA A 32 -26.73 13.37 -8.91
C ALA A 32 -27.84 12.43 -8.39
N ILE A 33 -27.45 11.40 -7.66
CA ILE A 33 -28.35 10.49 -6.91
C ILE A 33 -28.10 10.71 -5.42
N TYR A 34 -29.16 10.67 -4.64
CA TYR A 34 -29.08 10.83 -3.18
C TYR A 34 -29.61 9.60 -2.47
N VAL A 35 -28.91 9.21 -1.40
CA VAL A 35 -29.29 8.09 -0.52
C VAL A 35 -29.39 8.60 0.92
N ALA A 36 -30.39 8.18 1.63
CA ALA A 36 -30.59 8.48 3.07
C ALA A 36 -31.28 7.31 3.77
N VAL A 37 -30.92 7.03 5.02
CA VAL A 37 -31.51 5.92 5.80
C VAL A 37 -33.04 6.03 5.96
N ASN A 38 -33.57 7.24 5.89
CA ASN A 38 -35.01 7.55 5.91
C ASN A 38 -35.60 7.82 4.52
N GLY A 39 -34.91 7.39 3.45
CA GLY A 39 -35.39 7.48 2.07
C GLY A 39 -36.39 6.36 1.70
N ASP A 40 -36.79 6.33 0.45
CA ASP A 40 -37.65 5.30 -0.12
C ASP A 40 -37.12 4.90 -1.51
N ASP A 41 -36.90 3.60 -1.74
CA ASP A 41 -36.36 3.08 -3.00
C ASP A 41 -37.33 3.19 -4.19
N ARG A 42 -38.60 3.48 -3.92
CA ARG A 42 -39.62 3.85 -4.93
C ARG A 42 -39.54 5.30 -5.35
N SER A 43 -38.79 6.13 -4.64
CA SER A 43 -38.59 7.54 -4.95
C SER A 43 -37.70 7.74 -6.17
N ALA A 44 -37.51 9.00 -6.60
CA ALA A 44 -36.70 9.35 -7.77
C ALA A 44 -35.19 9.47 -7.50
N GLY A 45 -34.71 9.25 -6.28
CA GLY A 45 -33.30 9.38 -5.91
C GLY A 45 -32.78 10.82 -5.91
N THR A 46 -33.67 11.81 -5.87
CA THR A 46 -33.31 13.23 -5.85
C THR A 46 -32.92 13.71 -4.45
N LYS A 47 -32.40 14.94 -4.35
CA LYS A 47 -32.06 15.53 -3.06
C LYS A 47 -33.25 15.63 -2.10
N THR A 48 -34.46 15.86 -2.57
CA THR A 48 -35.68 15.94 -1.74
C THR A 48 -36.38 14.61 -1.56
N LYS A 49 -36.20 13.67 -2.51
CA LYS A 49 -36.79 12.32 -2.48
C LYS A 49 -35.67 11.28 -2.69
N PRO A 50 -34.78 11.05 -1.67
CA PRO A 50 -33.64 10.15 -1.80
C PRO A 50 -34.06 8.68 -1.80
N PHE A 51 -33.21 7.83 -2.37
CA PHE A 51 -33.33 6.38 -2.17
C PHE A 51 -32.99 6.03 -0.72
N ARG A 52 -33.49 4.88 -0.26
CA ARG A 52 -33.17 4.35 1.06
C ARG A 52 -31.89 3.52 1.07
N THR A 53 -31.67 2.70 0.05
CA THR A 53 -30.60 1.73 0.03
C THR A 53 -29.44 2.12 -0.91
N LEU A 54 -28.24 1.72 -0.53
CA LEU A 54 -27.03 1.85 -1.35
C LEU A 54 -27.14 1.04 -2.64
N ASN A 55 -27.74 -0.17 -2.55
CA ASN A 55 -27.88 -1.07 -3.69
C ASN A 55 -28.87 -0.52 -4.73
N LYS A 56 -29.96 0.14 -4.32
CA LYS A 56 -30.84 0.84 -5.26
C LYS A 56 -30.09 1.95 -5.98
N ALA A 57 -29.34 2.75 -5.26
CA ALA A 57 -28.52 3.80 -5.86
C ALA A 57 -27.45 3.24 -6.81
N ALA A 58 -26.78 2.11 -6.44
CA ALA A 58 -25.80 1.44 -7.28
C ALA A 58 -26.41 0.90 -8.60
N ALA A 59 -27.63 0.39 -8.56
CA ALA A 59 -28.37 -0.07 -9.74
C ALA A 59 -28.72 1.07 -10.70
N GLU A 60 -29.01 2.27 -10.17
CA GLU A 60 -29.39 3.46 -10.95
C GLU A 60 -28.20 4.30 -11.42
N ALA A 61 -27.03 4.13 -10.79
CA ALA A 61 -25.82 4.88 -11.09
C ALA A 61 -25.23 4.43 -12.45
N LYS A 62 -25.27 5.30 -13.43
CA LYS A 62 -24.67 5.13 -14.77
C LYS A 62 -23.46 6.08 -14.93
N ALA A 63 -22.71 5.93 -16.00
CA ALA A 63 -21.56 6.81 -16.31
C ALA A 63 -21.89 8.30 -16.12
N GLY A 64 -21.06 9.03 -15.39
CA GLY A 64 -21.25 10.43 -15.00
C GLY A 64 -22.18 10.65 -13.81
N THR A 65 -22.49 9.60 -13.04
CA THR A 65 -23.32 9.74 -11.84
C THR A 65 -22.46 9.93 -10.58
N THR A 66 -22.81 10.95 -9.78
CA THR A 66 -22.33 11.06 -8.40
C THR A 66 -23.45 10.64 -7.44
N VAL A 67 -23.21 9.58 -6.68
CA VAL A 67 -24.08 9.10 -5.60
C VAL A 67 -23.68 9.79 -4.30
N TYR A 68 -24.50 10.65 -3.78
CA TYR A 68 -24.33 11.34 -2.53
C TYR A 68 -25.03 10.59 -1.39
N ILE A 69 -24.25 10.01 -0.50
CA ILE A 69 -24.73 9.23 0.64
C ILE A 69 -24.83 10.17 1.85
N ARG A 70 -25.98 10.28 2.45
CA ARG A 70 -26.25 11.13 3.62
C ARG A 70 -25.82 10.45 4.91
N LYS A 71 -25.69 11.24 5.97
CA LYS A 71 -25.40 10.77 7.32
C LYS A 71 -26.30 9.61 7.71
N GLY A 72 -25.70 8.55 8.22
CA GLY A 72 -26.41 7.38 8.72
C GLY A 72 -25.54 6.14 8.76
N THR A 73 -26.08 5.08 9.36
CA THR A 73 -25.50 3.74 9.34
C THR A 73 -26.33 2.86 8.40
N TYR A 74 -25.66 2.30 7.41
CA TYR A 74 -26.25 1.43 6.41
C TYR A 74 -25.78 0.00 6.70
N HIS A 75 -26.73 -0.88 7.08
CA HIS A 75 -26.48 -2.28 7.40
C HIS A 75 -26.66 -3.16 6.16
N GLU A 76 -25.95 -2.81 5.10
CA GLU A 76 -26.01 -3.49 3.82
C GLU A 76 -24.64 -3.48 3.11
N GLN A 77 -24.47 -4.33 2.13
CA GLN A 77 -23.35 -4.26 1.20
C GLN A 77 -23.57 -3.19 0.12
N LEU A 78 -22.54 -2.48 -0.28
CA LEU A 78 -22.53 -1.71 -1.52
C LEU A 78 -21.91 -2.54 -2.65
N VAL A 79 -22.73 -3.07 -3.56
CA VAL A 79 -22.25 -3.81 -4.74
C VAL A 79 -22.37 -2.91 -5.98
N VAL A 80 -21.23 -2.48 -6.51
CA VAL A 80 -21.20 -1.59 -7.68
C VAL A 80 -21.65 -2.35 -8.94
N LYS A 81 -22.69 -1.84 -9.63
CA LYS A 81 -23.35 -2.53 -10.75
C LYS A 81 -22.84 -2.08 -12.13
N HIS A 82 -22.34 -0.86 -12.25
CA HIS A 82 -21.99 -0.27 -13.56
C HIS A 82 -20.61 0.34 -13.53
N SER A 83 -19.98 0.39 -14.71
CA SER A 83 -18.75 1.14 -14.94
C SER A 83 -19.04 2.59 -15.32
N GLY A 84 -18.14 3.49 -14.92
CA GLY A 84 -18.03 4.79 -15.56
C GLY A 84 -17.27 4.74 -16.88
N THR A 85 -16.89 5.90 -17.38
CA THR A 85 -15.95 6.06 -18.49
C THR A 85 -14.91 7.11 -18.13
N LYS A 86 -13.83 7.22 -18.90
CA LYS A 86 -12.76 8.20 -18.66
C LYS A 86 -13.31 9.64 -18.50
N LEU A 87 -14.28 10.03 -19.29
CA LEU A 87 -14.89 11.39 -19.24
C LEU A 87 -16.09 11.47 -18.29
N LYS A 88 -16.65 10.34 -17.87
CA LYS A 88 -17.86 10.24 -17.04
C LYS A 88 -17.69 9.14 -15.98
N PRO A 89 -16.80 9.29 -15.00
CA PRO A 89 -16.65 8.31 -13.93
C PRO A 89 -17.92 8.24 -13.07
N ILE A 90 -18.07 7.17 -12.31
CA ILE A 90 -19.10 7.05 -11.28
C ILE A 90 -18.43 7.28 -9.92
N THR A 91 -19.05 8.10 -9.08
CA THR A 91 -18.53 8.39 -7.73
C THR A 91 -19.57 8.06 -6.69
N PHE A 92 -19.21 7.24 -5.70
CA PHE A 92 -19.96 7.04 -4.47
C PHE A 92 -19.25 7.80 -3.34
N ARG A 93 -19.95 8.75 -2.73
CA ARG A 93 -19.31 9.58 -1.71
C ARG A 93 -20.25 10.06 -0.61
N ALA A 94 -19.68 10.32 0.55
CA ALA A 94 -20.39 11.02 1.60
C ALA A 94 -20.87 12.40 1.13
N TYR A 95 -22.13 12.73 1.41
CA TYR A 95 -22.68 14.05 1.11
C TYR A 95 -22.05 15.11 1.99
N LYS A 96 -21.40 16.11 1.37
CA LYS A 96 -20.57 17.10 2.07
C LYS A 96 -19.48 16.41 2.91
N LYS A 97 -19.50 16.53 4.22
CA LYS A 97 -18.59 15.85 5.17
C LYS A 97 -19.41 14.99 6.15
N ALA A 98 -20.51 14.42 5.67
CA ALA A 98 -21.40 13.62 6.52
C ALA A 98 -20.68 12.34 7.02
N LYS A 99 -20.95 11.97 8.26
CA LYS A 99 -20.53 10.67 8.80
C LYS A 99 -21.43 9.59 8.21
N VAL A 100 -20.93 8.87 7.22
CA VAL A 100 -21.58 7.75 6.55
C VAL A 100 -20.90 6.46 6.97
N ILE A 101 -21.66 5.52 7.52
CA ILE A 101 -21.15 4.24 8.01
C ILE A 101 -21.80 3.12 7.20
N ILE A 102 -20.97 2.26 6.59
CA ILE A 102 -21.39 0.96 6.05
C ILE A 102 -20.93 -0.08 7.07
N SER A 103 -21.86 -0.81 7.67
CA SER A 103 -21.58 -1.68 8.80
C SER A 103 -22.06 -3.11 8.57
N GLY A 104 -21.17 -4.06 8.82
CA GLY A 104 -21.47 -5.48 8.86
C GLY A 104 -22.05 -5.97 10.19
N LYS A 105 -22.28 -5.08 11.16
CA LYS A 105 -22.80 -5.45 12.47
C LYS A 105 -24.14 -6.18 12.32
N ASN A 106 -24.25 -7.34 12.96
CA ASN A 106 -25.43 -8.22 12.93
C ASN A 106 -25.70 -8.89 11.56
N GLN A 107 -24.77 -8.85 10.59
CA GLN A 107 -24.85 -9.72 9.42
C GLN A 107 -24.63 -11.16 9.86
N LYS A 108 -25.36 -12.08 9.22
CA LYS A 108 -25.16 -13.52 9.45
C LYS A 108 -23.76 -13.91 9.01
N ASP A 109 -23.11 -14.75 9.80
CA ASP A 109 -21.88 -15.40 9.41
C ASP A 109 -22.21 -16.54 8.45
N VAL A 110 -21.57 -16.55 7.29
CA VAL A 110 -21.78 -17.52 6.22
C VAL A 110 -20.44 -17.87 5.59
N GLU A 111 -20.35 -19.08 5.06
CA GLU A 111 -19.16 -19.54 4.31
C GLU A 111 -18.86 -18.65 3.10
N GLY A 112 -17.59 -18.66 2.70
CA GLY A 112 -17.08 -17.92 1.54
C GLY A 112 -16.79 -16.44 1.80
N ASP A 113 -16.44 -15.76 0.73
CA ASP A 113 -15.94 -14.38 0.78
C ASP A 113 -17.05 -13.34 0.95
N ARG A 114 -16.87 -12.45 1.91
CA ARG A 114 -17.80 -11.35 2.18
C ARG A 114 -17.07 -10.02 2.22
N SER A 115 -17.69 -9.00 1.66
CA SER A 115 -17.15 -7.62 1.75
C SER A 115 -18.27 -6.61 1.96
N LEU A 116 -17.94 -5.45 2.54
CA LEU A 116 -18.92 -4.37 2.72
C LEU A 116 -19.06 -3.50 1.48
N ILE A 117 -17.99 -3.36 0.69
CA ILE A 117 -18.02 -2.72 -0.62
C ILE A 117 -17.39 -3.66 -1.64
N THR A 118 -18.11 -3.99 -2.69
CA THR A 118 -17.66 -4.87 -3.78
C THR A 118 -17.61 -4.15 -5.12
N ILE A 119 -16.46 -4.23 -5.78
CA ILE A 119 -16.24 -3.77 -7.15
C ILE A 119 -15.66 -4.95 -7.95
N ASN A 120 -16.44 -5.53 -8.85
CA ASN A 120 -15.99 -6.68 -9.65
C ASN A 120 -16.19 -6.37 -11.14
N ASN A 121 -15.09 -6.45 -11.92
CA ASN A 121 -15.09 -6.17 -13.37
C ASN A 121 -15.75 -4.82 -13.71
N LYS A 122 -15.43 -3.77 -12.97
CA LYS A 122 -15.95 -2.41 -13.19
C LYS A 122 -14.81 -1.41 -13.28
N ASN A 123 -15.03 -0.35 -14.05
CA ASN A 123 -14.00 0.62 -14.39
C ASN A 123 -14.46 2.06 -14.12
N TYR A 124 -13.49 2.97 -13.92
CA TYR A 124 -13.73 4.39 -13.74
C TYR A 124 -14.66 4.71 -12.57
N LEU A 125 -14.22 4.28 -11.38
CA LEU A 125 -14.98 4.40 -10.14
C LEU A 125 -14.20 5.12 -9.06
N THR A 126 -14.93 5.89 -8.26
CA THR A 126 -14.39 6.50 -7.04
C THR A 126 -15.28 6.15 -5.84
N ILE A 127 -14.68 5.62 -4.78
CA ILE A 127 -15.30 5.44 -3.46
C ILE A 127 -14.64 6.41 -2.49
N ARG A 128 -15.43 7.32 -1.92
CA ARG A 128 -14.84 8.44 -1.17
C ARG A 128 -15.55 8.79 0.13
N GLY A 129 -14.77 8.92 1.21
CA GLY A 129 -15.23 9.52 2.46
C GLY A 129 -16.24 8.66 3.25
N LEU A 130 -16.16 7.34 3.10
CA LEU A 130 -17.03 6.38 3.77
C LEU A 130 -16.30 5.73 4.95
N LYS A 131 -17.04 5.43 6.00
CA LYS A 131 -16.59 4.60 7.11
C LYS A 131 -17.13 3.18 6.93
N VAL A 132 -16.24 2.20 6.79
CA VAL A 132 -16.54 0.78 6.52
C VAL A 132 -16.10 -0.02 7.73
N GLN A 133 -17.02 -0.73 8.40
CA GLN A 133 -16.70 -1.28 9.72
C GLN A 133 -17.57 -2.47 10.15
N ASP A 134 -17.08 -3.16 11.21
CA ASP A 134 -17.85 -4.14 11.98
C ASP A 134 -18.31 -5.34 11.13
N LEU A 135 -17.43 -5.89 10.30
CA LEU A 135 -17.65 -7.16 9.63
C LEU A 135 -16.76 -8.22 10.29
N THR A 136 -17.38 -9.29 10.76
CA THR A 136 -16.68 -10.35 11.50
C THR A 136 -17.09 -11.72 10.99
N THR A 137 -16.16 -12.67 10.99
CA THR A 137 -16.42 -14.10 10.79
C THR A 137 -15.75 -14.93 11.88
N GLY A 138 -16.36 -16.03 12.25
CA GLY A 138 -15.79 -17.09 13.09
C GLY A 138 -15.50 -18.36 12.29
N LEU A 139 -15.67 -18.32 10.97
CA LEU A 139 -15.53 -19.48 10.08
C LEU A 139 -14.16 -19.46 9.40
N SER A 140 -13.45 -20.58 9.41
CA SER A 140 -12.14 -20.75 8.76
C SER A 140 -12.20 -20.57 7.25
N ASP A 141 -13.27 -21.09 6.61
CA ASP A 141 -13.46 -21.06 5.16
C ASP A 141 -14.06 -19.71 4.66
N ALA A 142 -14.09 -18.69 5.51
CA ALA A 142 -14.64 -17.40 5.16
C ALA A 142 -13.59 -16.29 5.22
N THR A 143 -13.52 -15.48 4.16
CA THR A 143 -12.72 -14.26 4.13
C THR A 143 -13.62 -13.03 4.28
N VAL A 144 -13.31 -12.16 5.24
CA VAL A 144 -14.04 -10.91 5.45
C VAL A 144 -13.23 -9.70 5.00
N MET A 145 -13.85 -8.83 4.20
CA MET A 145 -13.16 -7.68 3.60
C MET A 145 -13.95 -6.38 3.82
N GLY A 146 -13.24 -5.30 4.11
CA GLY A 146 -13.88 -3.99 4.14
C GLY A 146 -14.27 -3.53 2.74
N ILE A 147 -13.29 -3.39 1.86
CA ILE A 147 -13.45 -3.03 0.44
C ILE A 147 -12.77 -4.08 -0.41
N TYR A 148 -13.51 -4.68 -1.32
CA TYR A 148 -13.03 -5.70 -2.25
C TYR A 148 -13.14 -5.25 -3.69
N VAL A 149 -12.03 -5.30 -4.43
CA VAL A 149 -11.96 -5.00 -5.85
C VAL A 149 -11.36 -6.20 -6.58
N SER A 150 -12.05 -6.72 -7.58
CA SER A 150 -11.61 -7.94 -8.26
C SER A 150 -11.81 -7.93 -9.77
N GLY A 151 -11.30 -8.97 -10.43
CA GLY A 151 -11.43 -9.17 -11.87
C GLY A 151 -10.47 -8.32 -12.68
N SER A 152 -10.99 -7.66 -13.72
CA SER A 152 -10.26 -6.71 -14.57
C SER A 152 -10.62 -5.25 -14.27
N SER A 153 -10.96 -4.95 -13.01
CA SER A 153 -11.34 -3.60 -12.58
C SER A 153 -10.18 -2.61 -12.73
N SER A 154 -10.41 -1.49 -13.43
CA SER A 154 -9.35 -0.51 -13.71
C SER A 154 -9.84 0.93 -13.52
N HIS A 155 -8.90 1.88 -13.34
CA HIS A 155 -9.21 3.28 -13.06
C HIS A 155 -10.09 3.41 -11.81
N ILE A 156 -9.65 2.79 -10.72
CA ILE A 156 -10.33 2.75 -9.44
C ILE A 156 -9.63 3.70 -8.46
N THR A 157 -10.39 4.56 -7.82
CA THR A 157 -9.89 5.43 -6.75
C THR A 157 -10.65 5.15 -5.46
N LEU A 158 -9.92 4.72 -4.44
CA LEU A 158 -10.39 4.55 -3.07
C LEU A 158 -9.75 5.64 -2.22
N GLU A 159 -10.52 6.65 -1.79
CA GLU A 159 -9.91 7.79 -1.12
C GLU A 159 -10.68 8.32 0.08
N TYR A 160 -9.94 8.77 1.10
CA TYR A 160 -10.51 9.34 2.33
C TYR A 160 -11.50 8.41 3.04
N ASN A 161 -11.39 7.09 2.85
CA ASN A 161 -12.21 6.13 3.55
C ASN A 161 -11.55 5.73 4.87
N GLN A 162 -12.36 5.34 5.84
CA GLN A 162 -11.90 4.74 7.09
C GLN A 162 -12.42 3.30 7.14
N VAL A 163 -11.50 2.33 7.15
CA VAL A 163 -11.82 0.89 7.27
C VAL A 163 -11.31 0.42 8.62
N HIS A 164 -12.21 -0.14 9.43
CA HIS A 164 -11.80 -0.63 10.75
C HIS A 164 -12.72 -1.70 11.30
N ARG A 165 -12.18 -2.53 12.22
CA ARG A 165 -12.90 -3.65 12.84
C ARG A 165 -13.48 -4.63 11.82
N ILE A 166 -12.67 -4.96 10.81
CA ILE A 166 -12.87 -6.14 9.97
C ILE A 166 -12.07 -7.26 10.63
N LYS A 167 -12.71 -8.38 10.96
CA LYS A 167 -12.09 -9.37 11.83
C LYS A 167 -12.43 -10.79 11.43
N THR A 168 -11.42 -11.65 11.32
CA THR A 168 -11.60 -13.09 11.52
C THR A 168 -11.39 -13.42 13.00
N LEU A 169 -12.16 -14.35 13.51
CA LEU A 169 -12.02 -14.92 14.86
C LEU A 169 -11.61 -16.39 14.81
N ALA A 170 -11.52 -16.96 13.61
CA ALA A 170 -11.01 -18.29 13.38
C ALA A 170 -9.47 -18.28 13.46
N ASP A 171 -8.89 -19.34 14.03
CA ASP A 171 -7.44 -19.45 14.20
C ASP A 171 -6.70 -19.52 12.86
N ASP A 172 -7.32 -20.08 11.84
CA ASP A 172 -6.84 -20.23 10.46
C ASP A 172 -7.65 -19.39 9.45
N GLY A 173 -8.28 -18.32 9.91
CA GLY A 173 -9.16 -17.49 9.10
C GLY A 173 -8.45 -16.36 8.35
N ASN A 174 -9.24 -15.62 7.55
CA ASN A 174 -8.77 -14.56 6.69
C ASN A 174 -9.61 -13.28 6.83
N GLY A 175 -8.94 -12.14 6.80
CA GLY A 175 -9.62 -10.84 6.82
C GLY A 175 -8.76 -9.73 6.22
N HIS A 176 -9.38 -8.82 5.44
CA HIS A 176 -8.68 -7.69 4.84
C HIS A 176 -9.40 -6.36 5.11
N GLY A 177 -8.63 -5.31 5.22
CA GLY A 177 -9.19 -3.97 5.19
C GLY A 177 -9.59 -3.55 3.78
N ILE A 178 -8.64 -3.50 2.86
CA ILE A 178 -8.81 -3.19 1.43
C ILE A 178 -8.08 -4.27 0.63
N ALA A 179 -8.82 -5.05 -0.14
CA ALA A 179 -8.29 -6.14 -0.96
C ALA A 179 -8.53 -5.91 -2.45
N LEU A 180 -7.46 -6.05 -3.25
CA LEU A 180 -7.49 -5.97 -4.70
C LEU A 180 -6.91 -7.24 -5.31
N TYR A 181 -7.75 -8.03 -5.99
CA TYR A 181 -7.36 -9.30 -6.62
C TYR A 181 -7.51 -9.21 -8.13
N GLY A 182 -6.40 -8.99 -8.82
CA GLY A 182 -6.31 -8.91 -10.28
C GLY A 182 -6.36 -10.27 -10.94
N THR A 183 -7.51 -10.92 -10.97
CA THR A 183 -7.68 -12.19 -11.70
C THR A 183 -7.57 -12.00 -13.21
N GLY A 184 -7.94 -10.83 -13.71
CA GLY A 184 -7.60 -10.28 -15.02
C GLY A 184 -6.81 -8.98 -14.88
N LYS A 185 -6.49 -8.32 -15.99
CA LYS A 185 -5.64 -7.11 -15.97
C LYS A 185 -6.33 -5.94 -15.28
N MET A 186 -5.78 -5.50 -14.17
CA MET A 186 -6.10 -4.22 -13.52
C MET A 186 -5.06 -3.16 -13.88
N LYS A 187 -5.47 -1.90 -13.99
CA LYS A 187 -4.55 -0.76 -14.18
C LYS A 187 -5.11 0.52 -13.56
N ASP A 188 -4.21 1.46 -13.28
CA ASP A 188 -4.54 2.77 -12.70
C ASP A 188 -5.39 2.65 -11.43
N ILE A 189 -4.80 2.01 -10.44
CA ILE A 189 -5.39 1.81 -9.12
C ILE A 189 -4.84 2.88 -8.15
N ASN A 190 -5.73 3.58 -7.47
CA ASN A 190 -5.37 4.65 -6.57
C ASN A 190 -5.99 4.42 -5.18
N ILE A 191 -5.17 4.18 -4.16
CA ILE A 191 -5.55 4.01 -2.76
C ILE A 191 -4.95 5.18 -1.99
N LEU A 192 -5.77 6.22 -1.72
CA LEU A 192 -5.26 7.53 -1.34
C LEU A 192 -5.91 8.05 -0.05
N ASN A 193 -5.10 8.50 0.92
CA ASN A 193 -5.61 9.18 2.12
C ASN A 193 -6.62 8.36 2.93
N ASN A 194 -6.53 7.03 2.91
CA ASN A 194 -7.41 6.17 3.70
C ASN A 194 -6.81 5.93 5.09
N THR A 195 -7.66 5.57 6.04
CA THR A 195 -7.28 5.02 7.34
C THR A 195 -7.73 3.57 7.40
N VAL A 196 -6.80 2.65 7.70
CA VAL A 196 -7.07 1.21 7.84
C VAL A 196 -6.52 0.77 9.19
N GLU A 197 -7.40 0.43 10.12
CA GLU A 197 -7.00 0.27 11.52
C GLU A 197 -7.89 -0.71 12.30
N ASP A 198 -7.33 -1.25 13.39
CA ASP A 198 -8.04 -2.11 14.36
C ASP A 198 -8.62 -3.38 13.73
N LEU A 199 -7.84 -4.04 12.87
CA LEU A 199 -8.22 -5.25 12.16
C LEU A 199 -7.70 -6.51 12.87
N LYS A 200 -8.40 -7.64 12.65
CA LYS A 200 -7.91 -9.01 12.90
C LYS A 200 -7.93 -9.77 11.58
N LEU A 201 -6.76 -10.13 11.11
CA LEU A 201 -6.52 -10.49 9.72
C LEU A 201 -6.30 -12.00 9.53
N GLY A 202 -5.87 -12.71 10.58
CA GLY A 202 -5.42 -14.10 10.45
C GLY A 202 -4.21 -14.17 9.52
N TYR A 203 -4.31 -14.95 8.44
CA TYR A 203 -3.24 -15.06 7.43
C TYR A 203 -3.15 -13.87 6.46
N SER A 204 -4.12 -12.96 6.49
CA SER A 204 -4.27 -11.90 5.47
C SER A 204 -3.68 -10.54 5.88
N GLU A 205 -3.83 -9.52 5.01
CA GLU A 205 -3.16 -8.23 5.07
C GLU A 205 -4.17 -7.07 5.20
N SER A 206 -3.69 -5.93 5.71
CA SER A 206 -4.56 -4.75 5.89
C SER A 206 -4.94 -4.09 4.57
N ILE A 207 -3.95 -3.86 3.69
CA ILE A 207 -4.13 -3.41 2.31
C ILE A 207 -3.34 -4.36 1.42
N VAL A 208 -4.01 -5.08 0.54
CA VAL A 208 -3.37 -6.02 -0.37
C VAL A 208 -3.68 -5.70 -1.83
N LEU A 209 -2.65 -5.78 -2.65
CA LEU A 209 -2.73 -5.81 -4.10
C LEU A 209 -2.12 -7.14 -4.55
N ASN A 210 -2.90 -8.00 -5.19
CA ASN A 210 -2.47 -9.35 -5.57
C ASN A 210 -2.81 -9.65 -7.05
N GLY A 211 -1.90 -10.31 -7.75
CA GLY A 211 -2.07 -10.77 -9.12
C GLY A 211 -1.81 -9.72 -10.20
N ASN A 212 -2.55 -9.72 -11.28
CA ASN A 212 -2.25 -8.92 -12.48
C ASN A 212 -2.64 -7.43 -12.32
N ILE A 213 -1.88 -6.71 -11.53
CA ILE A 213 -2.09 -5.27 -11.30
C ILE A 213 -0.92 -4.48 -11.88
N ASP A 214 -1.19 -3.64 -12.89
CA ASP A 214 -0.21 -2.88 -13.66
C ASP A 214 -0.47 -1.38 -13.57
N GLY A 215 0.30 -0.68 -12.75
CA GLY A 215 0.12 0.75 -12.48
C GLY A 215 -0.80 1.02 -11.29
N PHE A 216 -0.19 1.42 -10.16
CA PHE A 216 -0.92 1.73 -8.94
C PHE A 216 -0.23 2.83 -8.09
N LYS A 217 -1.02 3.44 -7.20
CA LYS A 217 -0.55 4.35 -6.15
C LYS A 217 -1.20 4.01 -4.83
N VAL A 218 -0.38 3.77 -3.81
CA VAL A 218 -0.80 3.68 -2.41
C VAL A 218 -0.16 4.86 -1.68
N GLU A 219 -0.91 5.94 -1.48
CA GLU A 219 -0.32 7.21 -1.04
C GLU A 219 -1.09 7.87 0.11
N ASN A 220 -0.34 8.44 1.08
CA ASN A 220 -0.86 9.16 2.24
C ASN A 220 -1.85 8.35 3.11
N ASN A 221 -1.77 7.03 3.12
CA ASN A 221 -2.64 6.23 3.98
C ASN A 221 -2.07 6.12 5.39
N LEU A 222 -2.98 6.00 6.35
CA LEU A 222 -2.69 5.64 7.73
C LEU A 222 -3.10 4.19 7.96
N VAL A 223 -2.12 3.30 8.20
CA VAL A 223 -2.34 1.87 8.46
C VAL A 223 -1.78 1.54 9.83
N ARG A 224 -2.61 1.04 10.75
CA ARG A 224 -2.14 0.84 12.11
C ARG A 224 -3.00 -0.11 12.94
N ARG A 225 -2.37 -0.70 13.98
CA ARG A 225 -3.03 -1.56 14.95
C ARG A 225 -3.76 -2.73 14.30
N ASN A 226 -3.03 -3.42 13.45
CA ASN A 226 -3.49 -4.61 12.75
C ASN A 226 -2.57 -5.77 13.09
N ASP A 227 -3.13 -6.96 13.19
CA ASP A 227 -2.42 -8.15 13.70
C ASP A 227 -1.74 -8.98 12.60
N ASN A 228 -1.52 -8.41 11.45
CA ASN A 228 -0.68 -8.94 10.38
C ASN A 228 -0.32 -7.80 9.41
N ILE A 229 0.30 -8.12 8.27
CA ILE A 229 0.94 -7.21 7.31
C ILE A 229 0.13 -5.93 7.03
N GLY A 230 0.84 -4.80 6.96
CA GLY A 230 0.23 -3.50 6.76
C GLY A 230 -0.16 -3.23 5.31
N ILE A 231 0.80 -3.22 4.40
CA ILE A 231 0.58 -3.02 2.95
C ILE A 231 1.35 -4.12 2.24
N ASP A 232 0.67 -4.91 1.42
CA ASP A 232 1.28 -6.00 0.66
C ASP A 232 1.06 -5.90 -0.85
N LEU A 233 2.11 -6.26 -1.60
CA LEU A 233 2.18 -6.19 -3.06
C LEU A 233 2.62 -7.55 -3.60
N ILE A 234 1.65 -8.40 -3.92
CA ILE A 234 1.83 -9.84 -4.08
C ILE A 234 1.90 -10.26 -5.54
N GLY A 235 2.73 -11.25 -5.79
CA GLY A 235 2.82 -11.94 -7.07
C GLY A 235 3.03 -13.43 -6.93
N TYR A 236 2.63 -14.14 -7.96
CA TYR A 236 2.84 -15.59 -8.15
C TYR A 236 1.96 -16.51 -7.28
N GLU A 237 0.97 -15.97 -6.60
CA GLU A 237 -0.02 -16.71 -5.80
C GLU A 237 -1.07 -17.47 -6.65
N GLY A 238 -0.99 -17.40 -7.97
CA GLY A 238 -2.00 -18.01 -8.83
C GLY A 238 -3.30 -17.21 -8.95
N THR A 239 -3.30 -15.96 -8.49
CA THR A 239 -4.47 -15.06 -8.55
C THR A 239 -4.85 -14.72 -9.98
N SER A 240 -3.88 -14.43 -10.84
CA SER A 240 -4.14 -14.11 -12.24
C SER A 240 -4.41 -15.34 -13.08
N ASN A 241 -5.41 -15.26 -13.96
CA ASN A 241 -5.66 -16.27 -15.00
C ASN A 241 -4.48 -16.44 -15.97
N ASP A 242 -3.69 -15.39 -16.17
CA ASP A 242 -2.43 -15.43 -16.93
C ASP A 242 -1.23 -15.47 -15.99
N LYS A 243 -0.67 -16.66 -15.80
CA LYS A 243 0.50 -16.90 -14.92
C LYS A 243 1.74 -16.11 -15.31
N LYS A 244 1.85 -15.60 -16.55
CA LYS A 244 3.00 -14.82 -17.01
C LYS A 244 3.03 -13.41 -16.43
N VAL A 245 1.89 -12.91 -15.99
CA VAL A 245 1.70 -11.56 -15.44
C VAL A 245 1.03 -11.57 -14.07
N ASP A 246 1.10 -12.69 -13.38
CA ASP A 246 0.55 -12.88 -12.04
C ASP A 246 1.43 -12.21 -10.99
N PHE A 247 1.59 -10.90 -11.09
CA PHE A 247 2.31 -10.08 -10.11
C PHE A 247 1.96 -8.60 -10.24
N VAL A 248 2.06 -7.91 -9.13
CA VAL A 248 1.86 -6.46 -9.02
C VAL A 248 3.09 -5.72 -9.55
N ARG A 249 2.89 -4.66 -10.35
CA ARG A 249 3.99 -3.94 -11.01
C ARG A 249 3.70 -2.48 -11.33
N ASN A 250 4.80 -1.75 -11.61
CA ASN A 250 4.77 -0.38 -12.11
C ASN A 250 4.00 0.57 -11.18
N GLY A 251 4.34 0.56 -9.91
CA GLY A 251 3.59 1.30 -8.90
C GLY A 251 4.43 2.04 -7.89
N VAL A 252 3.74 2.80 -7.04
CA VAL A 252 4.38 3.57 -5.98
C VAL A 252 3.61 3.45 -4.67
N VAL A 253 4.36 3.21 -3.58
CA VAL A 253 3.90 3.24 -2.19
C VAL A 253 4.61 4.41 -1.52
N LYS A 254 3.89 5.52 -1.22
CA LYS A 254 4.58 6.70 -0.71
C LYS A 254 3.80 7.51 0.31
N LYS A 255 4.56 8.18 1.19
CA LYS A 255 4.01 9.05 2.23
C LYS A 255 2.98 8.37 3.13
N ASN A 256 2.99 7.03 3.20
CA ASN A 256 2.14 6.32 4.13
C ASN A 256 2.75 6.37 5.53
N ARG A 257 1.89 6.34 6.52
CA ARG A 257 2.26 6.16 7.92
C ARG A 257 1.75 4.81 8.37
N VAL A 258 2.68 3.88 8.66
CA VAL A 258 2.36 2.50 9.00
C VAL A 258 2.99 2.18 10.37
N TYR A 259 2.18 1.70 11.32
CA TYR A 259 2.71 1.41 12.65
C TYR A 259 1.80 0.51 13.49
N GLU A 260 2.40 -0.12 14.49
CA GLU A 260 1.69 -1.10 15.32
C GLU A 260 1.09 -2.21 14.44
N ILE A 261 1.96 -2.79 13.59
CA ILE A 261 1.68 -3.92 12.72
C ILE A 261 2.49 -5.10 13.24
N SER A 262 1.82 -6.12 13.76
CA SER A 262 2.52 -7.23 14.38
C SER A 262 1.72 -8.52 14.27
N SER A 263 2.39 -9.61 13.90
CA SER A 263 1.82 -10.95 13.92
C SER A 263 1.89 -11.61 15.31
N PHE A 264 2.62 -11.01 16.26
CA PHE A 264 2.76 -11.56 17.60
C PHE A 264 1.40 -11.64 18.32
N GLY A 265 1.00 -12.85 18.65
CA GLY A 265 -0.31 -13.13 19.27
C GLY A 265 -1.46 -13.30 18.28
N ASN A 266 -1.19 -13.21 16.97
CA ASN A 266 -2.14 -13.66 15.95
C ASN A 266 -2.14 -15.21 15.94
N PRO A 267 -3.28 -15.88 16.06
CA PRO A 267 -3.34 -17.34 16.10
C PRO A 267 -2.62 -18.05 14.95
N ALA A 268 -2.61 -17.45 13.75
CA ALA A 268 -1.96 -18.01 12.58
C ALA A 268 -0.40 -18.01 12.67
N TYR A 269 0.18 -17.16 13.51
CA TYR A 269 1.63 -16.96 13.63
C TYR A 269 2.17 -17.18 15.06
N GLY A 270 1.30 -17.34 16.05
CA GLY A 270 1.70 -17.55 17.43
C GLY A 270 2.49 -16.38 18.03
N GLU A 271 3.66 -16.64 18.60
CA GLU A 271 4.53 -15.63 19.21
C GLU A 271 5.68 -15.16 18.29
N GLU A 272 5.45 -15.15 16.97
CA GLU A 272 6.44 -14.72 15.99
C GLU A 272 6.26 -13.27 15.57
N TYR A 273 7.38 -12.56 15.41
CA TYR A 273 7.46 -11.19 14.91
C TYR A 273 7.79 -11.21 13.41
N SER A 274 6.79 -11.44 12.54
CA SER A 274 7.00 -11.64 11.10
C SER A 274 6.23 -10.65 10.19
N ALA A 275 5.30 -9.87 10.75
CA ALA A 275 4.48 -8.97 9.94
C ALA A 275 5.24 -7.71 9.49
N ALA A 276 5.35 -7.50 8.18
CA ALA A 276 5.94 -6.30 7.62
C ALA A 276 4.94 -5.12 7.61
N GLY A 277 5.44 -3.92 7.93
CA GLY A 277 4.66 -2.70 7.73
C GLY A 277 4.34 -2.47 6.26
N ILE A 278 5.34 -2.64 5.39
CA ILE A 278 5.18 -2.63 3.92
C ILE A 278 5.95 -3.83 3.37
N TYR A 279 5.28 -4.66 2.59
CA TYR A 279 5.82 -5.87 2.00
C TYR A 279 5.70 -5.85 0.46
N VAL A 280 6.73 -6.29 -0.22
CA VAL A 280 6.71 -6.62 -1.64
C VAL A 280 7.03 -8.10 -1.78
N ASP A 281 6.01 -8.91 -2.00
CA ASP A 281 6.16 -10.33 -2.28
C ASP A 281 6.09 -10.59 -3.80
N GLY A 282 7.24 -10.65 -4.43
CA GLY A 282 7.35 -10.94 -5.86
C GLY A 282 6.92 -9.83 -6.82
N GLY A 283 6.60 -8.64 -6.31
CA GLY A 283 6.26 -7.47 -7.13
C GLY A 283 7.45 -6.93 -7.93
N LYS A 284 7.20 -6.16 -9.02
CA LYS A 284 8.25 -5.63 -9.90
C LYS A 284 8.09 -4.17 -10.24
N ASN A 285 9.21 -3.46 -10.41
CA ASN A 285 9.25 -2.03 -10.80
C ASN A 285 8.42 -1.17 -9.83
N ILE A 286 8.70 -1.26 -8.54
CA ILE A 286 7.93 -0.59 -7.48
C ILE A 286 8.83 0.37 -6.71
N ALA A 287 8.35 1.60 -6.50
CA ALA A 287 8.99 2.57 -5.64
C ALA A 287 8.29 2.65 -4.27
N ILE A 288 9.05 2.48 -3.18
CA ILE A 288 8.61 2.65 -1.79
C ILE A 288 9.33 3.86 -1.24
N GLU A 289 8.65 5.01 -1.17
CA GLU A 289 9.33 6.27 -0.90
C GLU A 289 8.63 7.17 0.12
N LYS A 290 9.42 7.83 0.96
CA LYS A 290 8.91 8.83 1.91
C LYS A 290 7.84 8.31 2.86
N ASN A 291 7.86 7.01 3.17
CA ASN A 291 6.99 6.41 4.18
C ASN A 291 7.60 6.56 5.57
N THR A 292 6.75 6.52 6.58
CA THR A 292 7.17 6.43 7.99
C THR A 292 6.63 5.13 8.54
N VAL A 293 7.53 4.20 8.93
CA VAL A 293 7.18 2.87 9.43
C VAL A 293 7.83 2.65 10.79
N TYR A 294 7.02 2.30 11.80
CA TYR A 294 7.54 2.11 13.15
C TYR A 294 6.65 1.20 14.01
N GLN A 295 7.24 0.59 15.03
CA GLN A 295 6.54 -0.32 15.94
C GLN A 295 5.76 -1.42 15.18
N SER A 296 6.35 -1.90 14.09
CA SER A 296 5.92 -3.08 13.34
C SER A 296 6.94 -4.20 13.59
N ASP A 297 6.65 -5.42 13.19
CA ASP A 297 7.65 -6.48 13.34
C ASP A 297 8.82 -6.20 12.39
N ILE A 298 8.56 -6.12 11.11
CA ILE A 298 9.50 -5.70 10.07
C ILE A 298 9.06 -4.34 9.54
N GLY A 299 9.99 -3.40 9.34
CA GLY A 299 9.64 -2.11 8.80
C GLY A 299 9.20 -2.20 7.33
N ILE A 300 10.13 -2.50 6.44
CA ILE A 300 9.87 -2.71 5.00
C ILE A 300 10.55 -4.02 4.59
N GLU A 301 9.84 -4.86 3.85
CA GLU A 301 10.36 -6.11 3.32
C GLU A 301 10.18 -6.19 1.80
N ALA A 302 11.16 -6.78 1.12
CA ALA A 302 11.07 -7.08 -0.29
C ALA A 302 11.71 -8.45 -0.53
N THR A 303 10.89 -9.39 -0.99
CA THR A 303 11.30 -10.76 -1.33
C THR A 303 10.30 -11.40 -2.29
N SER A 304 10.36 -12.70 -2.47
CA SER A 304 9.25 -13.50 -2.99
C SER A 304 9.13 -14.79 -2.20
N GLU A 305 7.93 -15.17 -1.84
CA GLU A 305 7.66 -16.44 -1.18
C GLU A 305 7.71 -17.64 -2.12
N HIS A 306 7.78 -17.40 -3.42
CA HIS A 306 7.80 -18.45 -4.43
C HIS A 306 9.22 -18.74 -4.92
N PRO A 307 9.63 -20.03 -4.99
CA PRO A 307 10.92 -20.43 -5.52
C PRO A 307 11.19 -19.85 -6.91
N GLU A 308 12.43 -19.41 -7.16
CA GLU A 308 12.87 -18.83 -8.44
C GLU A 308 12.10 -17.57 -8.88
N LYS A 309 11.31 -16.98 -7.99
CA LYS A 309 10.66 -15.67 -8.20
C LYS A 309 11.36 -14.59 -7.38
N TYR A 310 11.18 -13.35 -7.79
CA TYR A 310 11.92 -12.23 -7.22
C TYR A 310 11.06 -10.99 -7.08
N ALA A 311 11.23 -10.30 -5.96
CA ALA A 311 11.00 -8.86 -5.92
C ALA A 311 12.11 -8.22 -6.76
N GLU A 312 11.76 -7.57 -7.87
CA GLU A 312 12.72 -7.12 -8.87
C GLU A 312 12.55 -5.64 -9.22
N ASN A 313 13.67 -4.91 -9.33
CA ASN A 313 13.67 -3.47 -9.60
C ASN A 313 12.87 -2.68 -8.54
N ILE A 314 13.09 -3.00 -7.27
CA ILE A 314 12.44 -2.32 -6.15
C ILE A 314 13.32 -1.15 -5.71
N ILE A 315 12.70 0.04 -5.59
CA ILE A 315 13.36 1.24 -5.11
C ILE A 315 12.82 1.57 -3.72
N ILE A 316 13.62 1.38 -2.68
CA ILE A 316 13.28 1.74 -1.29
C ILE A 316 14.08 2.98 -0.91
N THR A 317 13.42 4.16 -0.90
CA THR A 317 14.18 5.40 -0.75
C THR A 317 13.47 6.47 0.11
N ASN A 318 14.28 7.24 0.84
CA ASN A 318 13.80 8.37 1.66
C ASN A 318 12.74 7.96 2.71
N ASN A 319 12.73 6.72 3.20
CA ASN A 319 11.83 6.28 4.25
C ASN A 319 12.45 6.54 5.63
N ILE A 320 11.58 6.77 6.62
CA ILE A 320 11.94 6.85 8.03
C ILE A 320 11.40 5.61 8.74
N ILE A 321 12.29 4.74 9.21
CA ILE A 321 11.99 3.41 9.70
C ILE A 321 12.61 3.26 11.09
N TYR A 322 11.77 3.19 12.13
CA TYR A 322 12.32 3.21 13.48
C TYR A 322 11.52 2.39 14.49
N HIS A 323 12.22 1.85 15.45
CA HIS A 323 11.68 1.09 16.60
C HIS A 323 10.80 -0.10 16.18
N ASN A 324 11.08 -0.74 15.04
CA ASN A 324 10.44 -1.99 14.68
C ASN A 324 11.00 -3.13 15.53
N PHE A 325 10.23 -4.20 15.70
CA PHE A 325 10.50 -5.22 16.70
C PHE A 325 11.62 -6.16 16.27
N PHE A 326 11.65 -6.56 15.01
CA PHE A 326 12.63 -7.48 14.44
C PHE A 326 13.70 -6.76 13.60
N THR A 327 13.33 -6.02 12.55
CA THR A 327 14.30 -5.35 11.69
C THR A 327 13.74 -4.08 11.03
N GLY A 328 14.63 -3.23 10.53
CA GLY A 328 14.23 -2.02 9.78
C GLY A 328 13.82 -2.34 8.35
N ILE A 329 14.77 -2.82 7.55
CA ILE A 329 14.52 -3.27 6.17
C ILE A 329 15.02 -4.71 6.04
N SER A 330 14.22 -5.57 5.42
CA SER A 330 14.56 -6.94 5.05
C SER A 330 14.51 -7.11 3.53
N ILE A 331 15.50 -7.77 2.94
CA ILE A 331 15.50 -8.19 1.54
C ILE A 331 16.00 -9.63 1.41
N GLY A 332 15.41 -10.37 0.46
CA GLY A 332 15.73 -11.77 0.22
C GLY A 332 14.79 -12.75 0.93
N GLY A 333 14.77 -13.98 0.50
CA GLY A 333 13.93 -15.04 1.06
C GLY A 333 14.35 -15.43 2.47
N TYR A 334 13.40 -15.67 3.36
CA TYR A 334 13.67 -16.02 4.74
C TYR A 334 14.20 -17.47 4.91
N ASP A 335 14.12 -18.28 3.87
CA ASP A 335 14.74 -19.59 3.79
C ASP A 335 15.20 -19.93 2.36
N GLU A 336 15.88 -21.07 2.17
CA GLU A 336 16.43 -21.52 0.88
C GLU A 336 15.36 -21.96 -0.13
N LYS A 337 14.13 -22.15 0.27
CA LYS A 337 13.01 -22.59 -0.57
C LYS A 337 12.24 -21.41 -1.15
N ARG A 338 12.48 -20.22 -0.64
CA ARG A 338 11.85 -18.99 -1.10
C ARG A 338 12.63 -18.38 -2.25
N GLY A 339 12.00 -17.46 -2.97
CA GLY A 339 12.67 -16.57 -3.89
C GLY A 339 13.45 -15.47 -3.19
N GLY A 340 13.76 -14.40 -3.88
CA GLY A 340 14.66 -13.38 -3.34
C GLY A 340 14.42 -11.98 -3.87
N THR A 341 15.48 -11.17 -3.81
CA THR A 341 15.45 -9.76 -4.26
C THR A 341 16.60 -9.46 -5.17
N LYS A 342 16.31 -8.91 -6.34
CA LYS A 342 17.38 -8.59 -7.31
C LYS A 342 17.20 -7.23 -7.99
N ASN A 343 18.31 -6.68 -8.49
CA ASN A 343 18.34 -5.45 -9.28
C ASN A 343 17.69 -4.26 -8.56
N SER A 344 17.74 -4.23 -7.23
CA SER A 344 17.01 -3.28 -6.42
C SER A 344 17.90 -2.23 -5.79
N PHE A 345 17.31 -1.09 -5.41
CA PHE A 345 18.00 0.08 -4.93
C PHE A 345 17.45 0.54 -3.59
N ILE A 346 18.24 0.41 -2.53
CA ILE A 346 17.88 0.79 -1.16
C ILE A 346 18.73 2.00 -0.77
N SER A 347 18.14 3.19 -0.75
CA SER A 347 18.93 4.40 -0.58
C SER A 347 18.27 5.51 0.26
N GLN A 348 19.10 6.35 0.89
CA GLN A 348 18.62 7.53 1.59
C GLN A 348 17.55 7.26 2.65
N ASN A 349 17.51 6.02 3.19
CA ASN A 349 16.61 5.69 4.27
C ASN A 349 17.27 5.99 5.63
N ILE A 350 16.45 6.36 6.59
CA ILE A 350 16.83 6.47 7.99
C ILE A 350 16.27 5.23 8.71
N MET A 351 17.16 4.37 9.15
CA MET A 351 16.85 3.20 9.98
C MET A 351 17.34 3.49 11.40
N TYR A 352 16.42 3.70 12.33
CA TYR A 352 16.75 4.17 13.67
C TYR A 352 16.25 3.25 14.75
N ARG A 353 17.17 2.57 15.45
CA ARG A 353 16.92 1.73 16.62
C ARG A 353 15.81 0.70 16.39
N ASN A 354 15.84 0.02 15.25
CA ASN A 354 15.04 -1.17 15.00
C ASN A 354 15.66 -2.37 15.74
N ASP A 355 15.03 -3.53 15.63
CA ASP A 355 15.37 -4.73 16.39
C ASP A 355 15.24 -4.48 17.89
N THR A 356 14.08 -3.93 18.27
CA THR A 356 13.82 -3.55 19.66
C THR A 356 13.64 -4.75 20.59
N LYS A 357 13.38 -5.93 20.03
CA LYS A 357 13.28 -7.19 20.76
C LYS A 357 14.62 -7.93 20.89
N GLY A 358 15.64 -7.49 20.14
CA GLY A 358 16.97 -8.11 20.19
C GLY A 358 17.00 -9.51 19.58
N ILE A 359 16.23 -9.75 18.53
CA ILE A 359 16.11 -11.05 17.84
C ILE A 359 16.98 -11.12 16.59
N GLU A 360 18.02 -10.27 16.55
CA GLU A 360 19.14 -10.30 15.61
C GLU A 360 18.83 -9.90 14.16
N GLY A 361 17.71 -9.23 13.91
CA GLY A 361 17.40 -8.68 12.59
C GLY A 361 18.14 -7.38 12.24
N GLY A 362 18.57 -6.65 13.25
CA GLY A 362 19.34 -5.40 13.09
C GLY A 362 18.58 -4.26 12.40
N GLN A 363 19.34 -3.38 11.74
CA GLN A 363 18.73 -2.29 10.96
C GLN A 363 18.43 -2.72 9.54
N LEU A 364 19.27 -3.56 8.95
CA LEU A 364 19.16 -4.09 7.60
C LEU A 364 19.43 -5.59 7.63
N LEU A 365 18.43 -6.38 7.29
CA LEU A 365 18.52 -7.84 7.21
C LEU A 365 18.66 -8.25 5.75
N LEU A 366 19.76 -8.95 5.45
CA LEU A 366 20.07 -9.48 4.12
C LEU A 366 19.93 -11.00 4.17
N GLN A 367 18.88 -11.51 3.58
CA GLN A 367 18.49 -12.92 3.63
C GLN A 367 18.97 -13.70 2.39
N HIS A 368 18.31 -14.82 2.08
CA HIS A 368 18.68 -15.67 0.94
C HIS A 368 18.42 -15.01 -0.41
N ASP A 369 19.16 -15.44 -1.42
CA ASP A 369 18.98 -15.14 -2.83
C ASP A 369 18.79 -13.65 -3.15
N ILE A 370 19.73 -12.84 -2.63
CA ILE A 370 19.84 -11.43 -3.04
C ILE A 370 20.97 -11.24 -4.03
N SER A 371 20.69 -10.56 -5.14
CA SER A 371 21.70 -10.33 -6.18
C SER A 371 21.57 -8.98 -6.89
N ASN A 372 22.69 -8.37 -7.25
CA ASN A 372 22.78 -7.12 -8.01
C ASN A 372 22.05 -5.93 -7.33
N ASN A 373 21.97 -5.91 -6.01
CA ASN A 373 21.33 -4.81 -5.31
C ASN A 373 22.35 -3.73 -4.93
N VAL A 374 21.91 -2.48 -4.92
CA VAL A 374 22.71 -1.34 -4.46
C VAL A 374 22.09 -0.77 -3.18
N ILE A 375 22.87 -0.73 -2.11
CA ILE A 375 22.48 -0.25 -0.79
C ILE A 375 23.36 0.94 -0.46
N GLU A 376 22.85 2.15 -0.66
CA GLU A 376 23.71 3.33 -0.50
C GLU A 376 23.06 4.52 0.22
N LYS A 377 23.88 5.35 0.82
CA LYS A 377 23.47 6.60 1.47
C LYS A 377 22.40 6.42 2.54
N ASN A 378 22.28 5.25 3.14
CA ASN A 378 21.37 5.04 4.26
C ASN A 378 22.04 5.45 5.57
N ILE A 379 21.26 5.89 6.53
CA ILE A 379 21.73 6.14 7.91
C ILE A 379 21.16 5.06 8.81
N LEU A 380 22.04 4.25 9.39
CA LEU A 380 21.71 3.13 10.25
C LEU A 380 22.15 3.43 11.68
N THR A 381 21.22 3.74 12.58
CA THR A 381 21.50 3.89 14.01
C THR A 381 21.10 2.61 14.71
N ALA A 382 22.05 1.96 15.37
CA ALA A 382 21.85 0.66 16.02
C ALA A 382 20.80 0.69 17.11
N GLY A 383 20.07 -0.40 17.24
CA GLY A 383 19.09 -0.67 18.28
C GLY A 383 19.69 -1.48 19.45
N PRO A 384 18.84 -2.14 20.25
CA PRO A 384 19.28 -2.95 21.40
C PRO A 384 20.25 -4.08 21.05
N SER A 385 20.07 -4.75 19.90
CA SER A 385 21.00 -5.79 19.41
C SER A 385 22.37 -5.26 19.01
N ARG A 386 22.50 -3.96 18.77
CA ARG A 386 23.70 -3.28 18.23
C ARG A 386 24.04 -3.67 16.79
N ILE A 387 23.19 -4.45 16.10
CA ILE A 387 23.43 -4.92 14.74
C ILE A 387 23.00 -3.84 13.73
N PHE A 388 23.93 -3.49 12.85
CA PHE A 388 23.66 -2.62 11.71
C PHE A 388 23.18 -3.41 10.50
N ILE A 389 23.93 -4.44 10.15
CA ILE A 389 23.64 -5.33 9.02
C ILE A 389 23.66 -6.75 9.55
N ALA A 390 22.59 -7.48 9.30
CA ALA A 390 22.45 -8.89 9.57
C ALA A 390 22.45 -9.67 8.26
N ASN A 391 23.59 -10.25 7.88
CA ASN A 391 23.73 -11.11 6.70
C ASN A 391 24.29 -12.47 7.15
N TYR A 392 23.40 -13.39 7.44
CA TYR A 392 23.73 -14.75 7.91
C TYR A 392 23.96 -15.74 6.76
N PHE A 393 23.81 -15.31 5.51
CA PHE A 393 23.83 -16.20 4.35
C PHE A 393 25.02 -15.97 3.44
N THR A 394 25.60 -17.06 2.92
CA THR A 394 26.82 -17.02 2.09
C THR A 394 26.53 -16.88 0.59
N THR A 395 25.29 -17.17 0.16
CA THR A 395 24.89 -17.27 -1.26
C THR A 395 24.69 -15.94 -1.96
N ASN A 396 24.74 -14.83 -1.24
CA ASN A 396 24.50 -13.49 -1.77
C ASN A 396 25.59 -13.03 -2.74
N LYS A 397 25.19 -12.48 -3.91
CA LYS A 397 26.09 -12.16 -5.02
C LYS A 397 25.94 -10.72 -5.50
N GLU A 398 27.07 -10.07 -5.81
CA GLU A 398 27.13 -8.80 -6.54
C GLU A 398 26.34 -7.63 -5.90
N ASN A 399 26.03 -7.73 -4.62
CA ASN A 399 25.41 -6.63 -3.89
C ASN A 399 26.49 -5.61 -3.47
N LYS A 400 26.16 -4.33 -3.61
CA LYS A 400 27.08 -3.21 -3.31
C LYS A 400 26.58 -2.40 -2.13
N LEU A 401 27.43 -2.21 -1.14
CA LEU A 401 27.22 -1.29 -0.01
C LEU A 401 28.10 -0.05 -0.26
N LEU A 402 27.51 1.14 -0.28
CA LEU A 402 28.24 2.36 -0.64
C LEU A 402 27.75 3.55 0.20
N LYS A 403 28.66 4.38 0.73
CA LYS A 403 28.31 5.66 1.34
C LYS A 403 27.24 5.57 2.44
N ASN A 404 27.12 4.45 3.14
CA ASN A 404 26.21 4.32 4.26
C ASN A 404 26.82 4.94 5.52
N VAL A 405 25.98 5.42 6.40
CA VAL A 405 26.37 5.96 7.71
C VAL A 405 25.92 5.00 8.78
N PHE A 406 26.86 4.54 9.59
CA PHE A 406 26.61 3.71 10.75
C PHE A 406 26.80 4.54 12.01
N HIS A 407 25.90 4.41 12.96
CA HIS A 407 25.95 5.15 14.22
C HIS A 407 25.51 4.28 15.40
N GLU A 408 26.26 4.29 16.47
CA GLU A 408 25.92 3.67 17.74
C GLU A 408 25.81 4.73 18.82
N GLU A 409 24.66 4.82 19.45
CA GLU A 409 24.45 5.72 20.58
C GLU A 409 25.16 5.15 21.83
N LYS A 410 25.77 6.01 22.64
CA LYS A 410 26.33 5.68 23.97
C LYS A 410 27.65 4.89 23.99
N GLY A 411 28.46 4.94 22.96
CA GLY A 411 29.82 4.40 22.97
C GLY A 411 29.93 2.88 23.05
N LYS A 412 28.86 2.16 22.77
CA LYS A 412 28.91 0.71 22.58
C LYS A 412 29.47 0.39 21.20
N LYS A 413 30.11 -0.75 21.05
CA LYS A 413 30.58 -1.20 19.74
C LYS A 413 29.41 -1.76 18.95
N GLY A 414 29.13 -1.21 17.76
CA GLY A 414 28.17 -1.76 16.82
C GLY A 414 28.66 -3.05 16.18
N ILE A 415 27.74 -3.81 15.62
CA ILE A 415 27.98 -5.14 15.05
C ILE A 415 27.56 -5.17 13.59
N TRP A 416 28.39 -5.76 12.76
CA TRP A 416 28.08 -6.15 11.38
C TRP A 416 28.19 -7.66 11.27
N VAL A 417 27.13 -8.35 10.96
CA VAL A 417 27.18 -9.76 10.57
C VAL A 417 27.32 -9.82 9.05
N TRP A 418 28.34 -10.49 8.54
CA TRP A 418 28.59 -10.62 7.12
C TRP A 418 28.98 -12.03 6.74
N LYS A 419 28.12 -12.72 6.02
CA LYS A 419 28.28 -14.11 5.63
C LYS A 419 28.65 -14.97 6.85
N GLU A 420 27.76 -15.00 7.82
CA GLU A 420 27.85 -15.75 9.10
C GLU A 420 28.93 -15.26 10.09
N LYS A 421 29.75 -14.30 9.73
CA LYS A 421 30.81 -13.78 10.61
C LYS A 421 30.45 -12.44 11.20
N GLU A 422 30.64 -12.35 12.52
CA GLU A 422 30.45 -11.12 13.27
C GLU A 422 31.71 -10.24 13.23
N TYR A 423 31.52 -8.96 13.05
CA TYR A 423 32.55 -7.93 13.06
C TYR A 423 32.15 -6.79 14.00
N THR A 424 33.00 -6.49 14.97
CA THR A 424 32.87 -5.32 15.87
C THR A 424 33.78 -4.17 15.47
N SER A 425 34.53 -4.33 14.41
CA SER A 425 35.42 -3.32 13.83
C SER A 425 34.96 -2.96 12.42
N PHE A 426 34.62 -1.71 12.19
CA PHE A 426 34.16 -1.21 10.89
C PHE A 426 35.21 -1.44 9.79
N SER A 427 36.52 -1.25 10.09
CA SER A 427 37.59 -1.50 9.11
C SER A 427 37.70 -2.99 8.72
N LYS A 428 37.52 -3.90 9.68
CA LYS A 428 37.52 -5.34 9.41
C LYS A 428 36.29 -5.73 8.58
N PHE A 429 35.12 -5.18 8.90
CA PHE A 429 33.89 -5.39 8.12
C PHE A 429 34.06 -4.93 6.67
N LYS A 430 34.56 -3.71 6.43
CA LYS A 430 34.83 -3.20 5.07
C LYS A 430 35.75 -4.10 4.27
N LYS A 431 36.81 -4.61 4.90
CA LYS A 431 37.73 -5.55 4.24
C LYS A 431 37.04 -6.88 3.89
N ALA A 432 36.19 -7.40 4.77
CA ALA A 432 35.47 -8.64 4.56
C ALA A 432 34.37 -8.54 3.51
N SER A 433 33.62 -7.47 3.52
CA SER A 433 32.53 -7.21 2.57
C SER A 433 33.03 -6.83 1.18
N LYS A 434 34.29 -6.39 1.05
CA LYS A 434 34.86 -5.77 -0.17
C LYS A 434 33.98 -4.64 -0.71
N SER A 435 33.32 -3.93 0.19
CA SER A 435 32.29 -2.95 -0.08
C SER A 435 32.40 -1.80 0.93
N ASP A 436 31.48 -0.86 0.91
CA ASP A 436 31.44 0.26 1.86
C ASP A 436 32.64 1.24 1.83
N GLU A 437 33.32 1.36 0.69
CA GLU A 437 34.54 2.18 0.61
C GLU A 437 34.36 3.62 1.05
N LYS A 438 33.19 4.21 0.81
CA LYS A 438 32.86 5.60 1.15
C LYS A 438 31.86 5.71 2.30
N SER A 439 31.61 4.62 3.01
CA SER A 439 30.76 4.63 4.20
C SER A 439 31.50 5.10 5.44
N SER A 440 30.78 5.64 6.39
CA SER A 440 31.33 6.22 7.63
C SER A 440 30.69 5.63 8.88
N TYR A 441 31.46 5.61 9.98
CA TYR A 441 30.97 5.23 11.30
C TYR A 441 31.08 6.49 12.18
N VAL A 442 29.99 7.27 12.25
CA VAL A 442 29.97 8.60 12.86
C VAL A 442 28.54 8.96 13.29
N ASP A 443 28.41 9.82 14.31
CA ASP A 443 27.11 10.39 14.70
C ASP A 443 26.55 11.24 13.56
N PRO A 444 25.36 10.93 13.04
CA PRO A 444 24.71 11.73 11.99
C PRO A 444 24.19 13.08 12.49
N GLU A 445 24.18 13.32 13.78
CA GLU A 445 23.70 14.54 14.43
C GLU A 445 22.27 14.92 14.04
N TYR A 446 21.32 14.05 14.41
CA TYR A 446 19.90 14.37 14.29
C TYR A 446 19.49 15.57 15.17
N LYS A 447 18.53 16.36 14.72
CA LYS A 447 18.02 17.50 15.47
C LYS A 447 17.41 17.09 16.81
N ASN A 448 16.49 16.15 16.81
CA ASN A 448 15.87 15.65 18.04
C ASN A 448 15.23 14.27 17.83
N PRO A 449 16.01 13.18 17.81
CA PRO A 449 15.50 11.84 17.54
C PRO A 449 14.52 11.35 18.61
N ASN A 450 14.63 11.83 19.87
CA ASN A 450 13.66 11.49 20.93
C ASN A 450 12.25 12.04 20.63
N LYS A 451 12.14 13.14 19.91
CA LYS A 451 10.88 13.70 19.40
C LYS A 451 10.56 13.24 17.97
N LYS A 452 11.28 12.24 17.46
CA LYS A 452 11.13 11.70 16.09
C LYS A 452 11.45 12.74 15.00
N ASP A 453 12.28 13.73 15.33
CA ASP A 453 12.84 14.67 14.37
C ASP A 453 14.22 14.18 13.91
N PHE A 454 14.21 13.38 12.85
CA PHE A 454 15.41 12.80 12.25
C PHE A 454 16.08 13.71 11.20
N ARG A 455 15.67 14.96 11.08
CA ARG A 455 16.40 15.92 10.25
C ARG A 455 17.80 16.14 10.82
N LEU A 456 18.77 16.26 9.94
CA LEU A 456 20.15 16.50 10.34
C LEU A 456 20.34 17.96 10.80
N LYS A 457 21.23 18.19 11.76
CA LYS A 457 21.68 19.53 12.14
C LYS A 457 22.42 20.19 10.98
N ARG A 458 22.61 21.51 11.07
CA ARG A 458 23.29 22.29 10.01
C ARG A 458 24.71 21.79 9.73
N ASP A 459 25.42 21.44 10.78
CA ASP A 459 26.84 21.10 10.75
C ASP A 459 27.08 19.59 10.79
N SER A 460 26.03 18.79 10.51
CA SER A 460 26.11 17.33 10.46
C SER A 460 27.21 16.86 9.49
N PRO A 461 28.11 15.96 9.94
CA PRO A 461 29.21 15.46 9.11
C PRO A 461 28.75 14.59 7.93
N VAL A 462 27.48 14.17 7.94
CA VAL A 462 26.92 13.27 6.91
C VAL A 462 25.95 13.96 5.96
N LYS A 463 25.80 15.27 6.05
CA LYS A 463 24.84 16.02 5.23
C LYS A 463 25.09 15.87 3.71
N THR A 464 26.34 15.76 3.29
CA THR A 464 26.72 15.53 1.89
C THR A 464 26.51 14.09 1.43
N ILE A 465 26.32 13.15 2.35
CA ILE A 465 26.06 11.75 2.06
C ILE A 465 24.54 11.53 1.94
N ALA A 466 23.76 12.25 2.74
CA ALA A 466 22.31 12.12 2.81
C ALA A 466 21.54 12.90 1.72
N ASN A 467 22.25 13.77 0.97
CA ASN A 467 21.67 14.56 -0.12
C ASN A 467 21.97 13.91 -1.49
#